data_5f06e7a70ac07d5b0ac8e2a86f757f2b
#
_entry.id   5f06e7a70ac07d5b0ac8e2a86f757f2b
#
_cell.length_a   1.000
_cell.length_b   1.000
_cell.length_c   1.000
_cell.angle_alpha   90.00
_cell.angle_beta   90.00
_cell.angle_gamma   90.00
#
_symmetry.space_group_name_H-M   'P 1'
#
loop_
_entity.id
_entity.type
_entity.pdbx_description
1 polymer ?
#
loop_
_entity_poly.entity_id
_entity_poly.type
_entity_poly.pdbx_seq_one_letter_code
_entity_poly.pdbx_strand_id
1 'polypeptide(L)'
;MIQIELKSRSHPYMDAFRQIRKYEQEGQFKGIFSSLQMFVVSNITETRYIAAAKESKLNDRFLTKWVDKNNQPQPHLFDFAREVLSIPMAHQMVMQYSVIDDDKKALILLRPYQVHAIEAIKDASLLRQSGYIWHTTGSAKTLTSYKVSRYLFQIPSI
;
A
#
# COMPACT_ATOMS: atom_id res chain seq x y z
N MET A 1 -4.28 -3.03 11.21
CA MET A 1 -4.74 -1.64 11.48
C MET A 1 -4.00 -0.65 10.61
N ILE A 2 -4.61 0.53 10.36
CA ILE A 2 -4.05 1.63 9.58
C ILE A 2 -4.02 2.87 10.47
N GLN A 3 -2.88 3.55 10.55
CA GLN A 3 -2.74 4.84 11.22
C GLN A 3 -2.75 5.94 10.17
N ILE A 4 -3.57 6.96 10.38
CA ILE A 4 -3.66 8.14 9.51
C ILE A 4 -3.19 9.35 10.30
N GLU A 5 -2.18 10.03 9.81
CA GLU A 5 -1.69 11.30 10.38
C GLU A 5 -1.99 12.43 9.43
N LEU A 6 -2.69 13.44 9.94
CA LEU A 6 -3.17 14.57 9.16
C LEU A 6 -2.51 15.88 9.61
N LYS A 7 -2.18 16.70 8.65
CA LYS A 7 -1.77 18.10 8.86
C LYS A 7 -2.71 19.03 8.11
N SER A 8 -2.77 20.29 8.53
CA SER A 8 -3.51 21.31 7.81
C SER A 8 -2.87 21.57 6.44
N ARG A 9 -3.64 22.14 5.51
CA ARG A 9 -3.17 22.47 4.15
C ARG A 9 -1.96 23.39 4.11
N SER A 10 -1.74 24.20 5.16
CA SER A 10 -0.60 25.10 5.28
C SER A 10 0.72 24.40 5.61
N HIS A 11 0.68 23.12 6.00
CA HIS A 11 1.86 22.33 6.32
C HIS A 11 2.13 21.29 5.23
N PRO A 12 3.40 20.97 4.94
CA PRO A 12 3.72 19.89 4.04
C PRO A 12 3.33 18.54 4.67
N TYR A 13 2.89 17.57 3.83
CA TYR A 13 2.56 16.21 4.30
C TYR A 13 3.74 15.51 4.99
N MET A 14 4.97 15.95 4.71
CA MET A 14 6.18 15.45 5.36
C MET A 14 6.21 15.69 6.88
N ASP A 15 5.50 16.71 7.37
CA ASP A 15 5.38 16.94 8.80
C ASP A 15 4.54 15.87 9.48
N ALA A 16 3.54 15.33 8.76
CA ALA A 16 2.79 14.14 9.20
C ALA A 16 3.71 12.91 9.28
N PHE A 17 4.59 12.73 8.31
CA PHE A 17 5.55 11.62 8.32
C PHE A 17 6.56 11.74 9.47
N ARG A 18 7.09 12.94 9.72
CA ARG A 18 7.98 13.20 10.86
C ARG A 18 7.29 12.92 12.20
N GLN A 19 5.99 13.23 12.29
CA GLN A 19 5.20 12.95 13.49
C GLN A 19 5.04 11.44 13.73
N ILE A 20 4.78 10.65 12.69
CA ILE A 20 4.73 9.18 12.79
C ILE A 20 6.08 8.61 13.27
N ARG A 21 7.19 9.09 12.71
CA ARG A 21 8.53 8.67 13.15
C ARG A 21 8.76 8.99 14.62
N LYS A 22 8.35 10.17 15.07
CA LYS A 22 8.43 10.57 16.48
C LYS A 22 7.61 9.64 17.37
N TYR A 23 6.37 9.32 16.99
CA TYR A 23 5.53 8.38 17.75
C TYR A 23 6.16 6.98 17.85
N GLU A 24 6.81 6.51 16.79
CA GLU A 24 7.52 5.23 16.83
C GLU A 24 8.74 5.29 17.76
N GLN A 25 9.53 6.35 17.71
CA GLN A 25 10.67 6.58 18.61
C GLN A 25 10.25 6.63 20.08
N GLU A 26 9.14 7.30 20.38
CA GLU A 26 8.56 7.39 21.72
C GLU A 26 7.88 6.08 22.17
N GLY A 27 7.80 5.08 21.28
CA GLY A 27 7.20 3.79 21.59
C GLY A 27 5.69 3.81 21.73
N GLN A 28 5.00 4.76 21.11
CA GLN A 28 3.55 4.88 21.19
C GLN A 28 2.81 3.77 20.43
N PHE A 29 3.48 3.11 19.46
CA PHE A 29 2.92 1.99 18.70
C PHE A 29 3.21 0.64 19.37
N LYS A 30 2.93 0.54 20.68
CA LYS A 30 3.05 -0.68 21.50
C LYS A 30 1.67 -1.23 21.88
N GLY A 31 1.64 -2.43 22.44
CA GLY A 31 0.40 -3.07 22.87
C GLY A 31 -0.54 -3.30 21.71
N ILE A 32 -1.77 -2.82 21.80
CA ILE A 32 -2.78 -2.98 20.75
C ILE A 32 -2.38 -2.32 19.42
N PHE A 33 -1.55 -1.27 19.45
CA PHE A 33 -1.06 -0.59 18.26
C PHE A 33 0.13 -1.28 17.58
N SER A 34 0.68 -2.34 18.17
CA SER A 34 1.74 -3.13 17.54
C SER A 34 1.28 -3.87 16.26
N SER A 35 -0.02 -3.97 16.05
CA SER A 35 -0.63 -4.57 14.84
C SER A 35 -0.85 -3.57 13.70
N LEU A 36 -0.28 -2.37 13.77
CA LEU A 36 -0.28 -1.43 12.64
C LEU A 36 0.47 -2.01 11.44
N GLN A 37 -0.13 -1.89 10.25
CA GLN A 37 0.38 -2.44 9.01
C GLN A 37 0.63 -1.38 7.95
N MET A 38 -0.09 -0.26 8.02
CA MET A 38 0.03 0.83 7.07
C MET A 38 -0.04 2.18 7.78
N PHE A 39 0.82 3.10 7.38
CA PHE A 39 0.74 4.50 7.71
C PHE A 39 0.27 5.29 6.48
N VAL A 40 -0.65 6.22 6.72
CA VAL A 40 -1.10 7.20 5.73
C VAL A 40 -0.78 8.59 6.27
N VAL A 41 -0.15 9.41 5.46
CA VAL A 41 0.22 10.79 5.78
C VAL A 41 -0.41 11.73 4.77
N SER A 42 -1.04 12.80 5.26
CA SER A 42 -1.72 13.73 4.38
C SER A 42 -1.75 15.16 4.96
N ASN A 43 -1.79 16.14 4.04
CA ASN A 43 -2.16 17.51 4.34
C ASN A 43 -3.44 17.92 3.58
N ILE A 44 -4.31 16.95 3.28
CA ILE A 44 -5.54 17.06 2.50
C ILE A 44 -5.28 17.12 0.98
N THR A 45 -4.35 17.95 0.52
CA THR A 45 -4.03 18.13 -0.91
C THR A 45 -3.05 17.09 -1.43
N GLU A 46 -2.19 16.58 -0.55
CA GLU A 46 -1.24 15.51 -0.86
C GLU A 46 -1.34 14.38 0.15
N THR A 47 -1.49 13.17 -0.35
CA THR A 47 -1.60 11.95 0.45
C THR A 47 -0.58 10.93 -0.02
N ARG A 48 0.06 10.27 0.94
CA ARG A 48 1.01 9.17 0.71
C ARG A 48 0.73 8.06 1.69
N TYR A 49 1.16 6.85 1.33
CA TYR A 49 1.13 5.72 2.25
C TYR A 49 2.46 4.97 2.26
N ILE A 50 2.71 4.26 3.33
CA ILE A 50 3.90 3.44 3.54
C ILE A 50 3.55 2.26 4.45
N ALA A 51 4.25 1.14 4.30
CA ALA A 51 4.15 0.04 5.24
C ALA A 51 4.61 0.47 6.63
N ALA A 52 3.89 0.02 7.65
CA ALA A 52 4.31 0.25 9.03
C ALA A 52 5.61 -0.51 9.31
N ALA A 53 6.53 0.16 9.94
CA ALA A 53 7.85 -0.38 10.27
C ALA A 53 8.40 0.36 11.50
N LYS A 54 9.43 -0.21 12.13
CA LYS A 54 10.21 0.50 13.16
C LYS A 54 10.84 1.76 12.58
N GLU A 55 11.05 2.77 13.42
CA GLU A 55 11.57 4.08 12.99
C GLU A 55 12.83 3.96 12.13
N SER A 56 13.79 3.10 12.51
CA SER A 56 15.03 2.88 11.76
C SER A 56 14.84 2.36 10.31
N LYS A 57 13.65 1.83 10.01
CA LYS A 57 13.26 1.34 8.67
C LYS A 57 12.28 2.26 7.96
N LEU A 58 11.73 3.27 8.64
CA LEU A 58 10.86 4.27 8.03
C LEU A 58 11.69 5.27 7.22
N ASN A 59 11.60 5.16 5.90
CA ASN A 59 12.31 6.01 4.96
C ASN A 59 11.30 6.68 4.01
N ASP A 60 11.40 8.00 3.88
CA ASP A 60 10.54 8.83 3.05
C ASP A 60 10.56 8.45 1.56
N ARG A 61 11.66 7.86 1.08
CA ARG A 61 11.80 7.34 -0.29
C ARG A 61 10.78 6.24 -0.62
N PHE A 62 10.22 5.59 0.39
CA PHE A 62 9.21 4.55 0.23
C PHE A 62 7.77 5.07 0.35
N LEU A 63 7.59 6.37 0.64
CA LEU A 63 6.27 7.00 0.60
C LEU A 63 5.68 6.92 -0.81
N THR A 64 4.59 6.19 -0.92
CA THR A 64 3.97 5.87 -2.20
C THR A 64 2.77 6.77 -2.45
N LYS A 65 2.67 7.30 -3.67
CA LYS A 65 1.47 7.97 -4.20
C LYS A 65 0.49 6.92 -4.67
N TRP A 66 -0.80 7.17 -4.48
CA TRP A 66 -1.82 6.40 -5.17
C TRP A 66 -2.04 6.93 -6.58
N VAL A 67 -2.22 6.03 -7.51
CA VAL A 67 -2.68 6.32 -8.87
C VAL A 67 -3.86 5.41 -9.19
N ASP A 68 -4.79 5.87 -9.99
CA ASP A 68 -5.92 5.08 -10.45
C ASP A 68 -5.53 4.06 -11.55
N LYS A 69 -6.52 3.32 -12.06
CA LYS A 69 -6.32 2.34 -13.13
C LYS A 69 -5.80 2.94 -14.44
N ASN A 70 -5.99 4.24 -14.66
CA ASN A 70 -5.50 5.00 -15.80
C ASN A 70 -4.14 5.66 -15.55
N ASN A 71 -3.49 5.29 -14.44
CA ASN A 71 -2.23 5.87 -13.99
C ASN A 71 -2.31 7.38 -13.67
N GLN A 72 -3.50 7.88 -13.34
CA GLN A 72 -3.70 9.27 -12.93
C GLN A 72 -3.49 9.40 -11.42
N PRO A 73 -2.66 10.33 -10.96
CA PRO A 73 -2.42 10.53 -9.54
C PRO A 73 -3.70 10.93 -8.80
N GLN A 74 -3.91 10.33 -7.63
CA GLN A 74 -5.00 10.64 -6.69
C GLN A 74 -4.40 11.24 -5.40
N PRO A 75 -3.92 12.49 -5.45
CA PRO A 75 -3.21 13.07 -4.31
C PRO A 75 -4.16 13.54 -3.20
N HIS A 76 -5.38 13.91 -3.54
CA HIS A 76 -6.32 14.49 -2.59
C HIS A 76 -6.82 13.43 -1.60
N LEU A 77 -6.88 13.80 -0.31
CA LEU A 77 -7.23 12.85 0.75
C LEU A 77 -8.57 12.15 0.54
N PHE A 78 -9.60 12.88 0.09
CA PHE A 78 -10.93 12.29 -0.07
C PHE A 78 -11.00 11.29 -1.22
N ASP A 79 -10.27 11.54 -2.32
CA ASP A 79 -10.19 10.59 -3.44
C ASP A 79 -9.39 9.36 -3.03
N PHE A 80 -8.26 9.55 -2.36
CA PHE A 80 -7.49 8.47 -1.76
C PHE A 80 -8.33 7.65 -0.76
N ALA A 81 -9.09 8.33 0.11
CA ALA A 81 -9.93 7.65 1.09
C ALA A 81 -11.03 6.81 0.42
N ARG A 82 -11.64 7.31 -0.64
CA ARG A 82 -12.65 6.58 -1.40
C ARG A 82 -12.08 5.33 -2.05
N GLU A 83 -10.91 5.43 -2.66
CA GLU A 83 -10.29 4.34 -3.41
C GLU A 83 -9.54 3.34 -2.51
N VAL A 84 -8.86 3.81 -1.47
CA VAL A 84 -7.91 2.99 -0.69
C VAL A 84 -8.37 2.71 0.74
N LEU A 85 -9.08 3.66 1.37
CA LEU A 85 -9.51 3.54 2.76
C LEU A 85 -10.97 3.11 2.93
N SER A 86 -11.71 2.86 1.83
CA SER A 86 -12.99 2.14 1.92
C SER A 86 -12.76 0.79 2.61
N ILE A 87 -13.70 0.35 3.45
CA ILE A 87 -13.52 -0.86 4.27
C ILE A 87 -13.05 -2.07 3.44
N PRO A 88 -13.67 -2.41 2.28
CA PRO A 88 -13.20 -3.54 1.48
C PRO A 88 -11.75 -3.35 1.00
N MET A 89 -11.41 -2.17 0.45
CA MET A 89 -10.08 -1.94 -0.11
C MET A 89 -9.01 -1.80 0.97
N ALA A 90 -9.30 -1.13 2.09
CA ALA A 90 -8.39 -1.04 3.23
C ALA A 90 -8.03 -2.43 3.77
N HIS A 91 -9.01 -3.33 3.85
CA HIS A 91 -8.78 -4.72 4.21
C HIS A 91 -7.90 -5.45 3.19
N GLN A 92 -8.18 -5.28 1.89
CA GLN A 92 -7.36 -5.86 0.82
C GLN A 92 -5.92 -5.32 0.86
N MET A 93 -5.72 -4.03 1.09
CA MET A 93 -4.39 -3.41 1.18
C MET A 93 -3.53 -4.09 2.24
N VAL A 94 -4.08 -4.35 3.41
CA VAL A 94 -3.32 -4.93 4.52
C VAL A 94 -3.23 -6.45 4.47
N MET A 95 -4.19 -7.15 3.86
CA MET A 95 -4.24 -8.62 3.83
C MET A 95 -3.78 -9.21 2.49
N GLN A 96 -4.21 -8.63 1.37
CA GLN A 96 -3.96 -9.18 0.05
C GLN A 96 -2.80 -8.49 -0.67
N TYR A 97 -2.68 -7.16 -0.55
CA TYR A 97 -1.66 -6.36 -1.25
C TYR A 97 -0.44 -6.04 -0.38
N SER A 98 -0.18 -6.88 0.60
CA SER A 98 1.02 -6.84 1.42
C SER A 98 1.81 -8.15 1.32
N VAL A 99 3.12 -8.06 1.54
CA VAL A 99 4.04 -9.20 1.58
C VAL A 99 4.93 -9.05 2.79
N ILE A 100 5.13 -10.13 3.52
CA ILE A 100 6.14 -10.20 4.58
C ILE A 100 7.44 -10.68 3.94
N ASP A 101 8.45 -9.83 3.98
CA ASP A 101 9.83 -10.17 3.61
C ASP A 101 10.52 -10.70 4.87
N ASP A 102 10.67 -12.01 4.95
CA ASP A 102 11.19 -12.64 6.16
C ASP A 102 12.70 -12.42 6.32
N ASP A 103 13.42 -12.29 5.23
CA ASP A 103 14.87 -11.99 5.26
C ASP A 103 15.13 -10.61 5.83
N LYS A 104 14.35 -9.63 5.39
CA LYS A 104 14.47 -8.24 5.85
C LYS A 104 13.66 -7.93 7.11
N LYS A 105 12.85 -8.91 7.59
CA LYS A 105 11.88 -8.69 8.69
C LYS A 105 11.08 -7.41 8.46
N ALA A 106 10.48 -7.30 7.29
CA ALA A 106 9.77 -6.10 6.84
C ALA A 106 8.44 -6.45 6.18
N LEU A 107 7.43 -5.62 6.43
CA LEU A 107 6.19 -5.63 5.68
C LEU A 107 6.38 -4.75 4.44
N ILE A 108 5.99 -5.26 3.29
CA ILE A 108 5.98 -4.53 2.01
C ILE A 108 4.53 -4.36 1.59
N LEU A 109 4.10 -3.12 1.37
CA LEU A 109 2.84 -2.83 0.70
C LEU A 109 3.09 -2.69 -0.81
N LEU A 110 2.22 -3.30 -1.60
CA LEU A 110 2.32 -3.19 -3.05
C LEU A 110 2.06 -1.77 -3.52
N ARG A 111 2.73 -1.40 -4.60
CA ARG A 111 2.50 -0.13 -5.28
C ARG A 111 1.23 -0.19 -6.13
N PRO A 112 0.57 0.94 -6.43
CA PRO A 112 -0.70 0.96 -7.15
C PRO A 112 -0.67 0.16 -8.46
N TYR A 113 0.35 0.33 -9.28
CA TYR A 113 0.47 -0.41 -10.55
C TYR A 113 0.55 -1.94 -10.36
N GLN A 114 1.10 -2.41 -9.24
CA GLN A 114 1.12 -3.84 -8.89
C GLN A 114 -0.27 -4.32 -8.48
N VAL A 115 -0.98 -3.51 -7.69
CA VAL A 115 -2.37 -3.78 -7.29
C VAL A 115 -3.25 -3.88 -8.53
N HIS A 116 -3.20 -2.88 -9.42
CA HIS A 116 -4.00 -2.87 -10.63
C HIS A 116 -3.66 -4.03 -11.58
N ALA A 117 -2.37 -4.41 -11.66
CA ALA A 117 -1.96 -5.58 -12.45
C ALA A 117 -2.54 -6.88 -11.89
N ILE A 118 -2.52 -7.05 -10.57
CA ILE A 118 -3.10 -8.23 -9.90
C ILE A 118 -4.61 -8.30 -10.15
N GLU A 119 -5.32 -7.19 -9.97
CA GLU A 119 -6.76 -7.15 -10.23
C GLU A 119 -7.10 -7.45 -11.68
N ALA A 120 -6.36 -6.89 -12.64
CA ALA A 120 -6.56 -7.18 -14.07
C ALA A 120 -6.35 -8.66 -14.40
N ILE A 121 -5.32 -9.30 -13.82
CA ILE A 121 -5.07 -10.73 -14.02
C ILE A 121 -6.20 -11.56 -13.38
N LYS A 122 -6.65 -11.17 -12.21
CA LYS A 122 -7.78 -11.81 -11.52
C LYS A 122 -9.04 -11.78 -12.36
N ASP A 123 -9.41 -10.61 -12.87
CA ASP A 123 -10.59 -10.43 -13.69
C ASP A 123 -10.50 -11.26 -14.99
N ALA A 124 -9.36 -11.20 -15.68
CA ALA A 124 -9.10 -12.00 -16.88
C ALA A 124 -9.16 -13.52 -16.61
N SER A 125 -8.62 -13.96 -15.48
CA SER A 125 -8.65 -15.37 -15.07
C SER A 125 -10.08 -15.88 -14.82
N LEU A 126 -10.91 -15.08 -14.16
CA LEU A 126 -12.31 -15.42 -13.93
C LEU A 126 -13.11 -15.50 -15.25
N LEU A 127 -12.76 -14.69 -16.24
CA LEU A 127 -13.36 -14.67 -17.57
C LEU A 127 -12.69 -15.68 -18.53
N ARG A 128 -11.70 -16.47 -18.08
CA ARG A 128 -10.90 -17.38 -18.91
C ARG A 128 -10.26 -16.70 -20.12
N GLN A 129 -9.84 -15.45 -19.94
CA GLN A 129 -9.20 -14.65 -20.97
C GLN A 129 -7.68 -14.69 -20.82
N SER A 130 -6.98 -14.73 -21.93
CA SER A 130 -5.53 -14.57 -21.99
C SER A 130 -5.17 -13.09 -22.10
N GLY A 131 -3.98 -12.72 -21.59
CA GLY A 131 -3.51 -11.35 -21.65
C GLY A 131 -2.03 -11.25 -21.31
N TYR A 132 -1.54 -10.03 -21.29
CA TYR A 132 -0.17 -9.72 -20.85
C TYR A 132 -0.16 -8.46 -20.00
N ILE A 133 0.82 -8.38 -19.10
CA ILE A 133 1.08 -7.20 -18.30
C ILE A 133 2.44 -6.64 -18.69
N TRP A 134 2.44 -5.39 -19.15
CA TRP A 134 3.66 -4.70 -19.50
C TRP A 134 4.28 -4.04 -18.27
N HIS A 135 5.45 -4.51 -17.89
CA HIS A 135 6.22 -3.98 -16.77
C HIS A 135 7.57 -3.46 -17.25
N THR A 136 7.97 -2.29 -16.77
CA THR A 136 9.32 -1.76 -16.98
C THR A 136 10.37 -2.54 -16.17
N THR A 137 11.64 -2.40 -16.55
CA THR A 137 12.77 -2.95 -15.78
C THR A 137 12.78 -2.32 -14.38
N GLY A 138 13.04 -3.11 -13.34
CA GLY A 138 13.08 -2.63 -11.96
C GLY A 138 11.72 -2.42 -11.28
N SER A 139 10.60 -2.73 -11.95
CA SER A 139 9.24 -2.59 -11.38
C SER A 139 8.83 -3.70 -10.40
N ALA A 140 9.78 -4.50 -9.91
CA ALA A 140 9.52 -5.62 -9.01
C ALA A 140 8.49 -6.64 -9.57
N LYS A 141 8.67 -7.05 -10.83
CA LYS A 141 7.84 -8.07 -11.51
C LYS A 141 7.69 -9.34 -10.69
N THR A 142 8.77 -9.80 -10.08
CA THR A 142 8.81 -11.01 -9.24
C THR A 142 7.81 -10.93 -8.09
N LEU A 143 7.69 -9.76 -7.45
CA LEU A 143 6.76 -9.57 -6.34
C LEU A 143 5.30 -9.63 -6.83
N THR A 144 5.00 -9.02 -7.98
CA THR A 144 3.69 -9.09 -8.62
C THR A 144 3.35 -10.53 -8.99
N SER A 145 4.26 -11.25 -9.66
CA SER A 145 4.07 -12.65 -10.06
C SER A 145 3.84 -13.56 -8.86
N TYR A 146 4.61 -13.38 -7.79
CA TYR A 146 4.43 -14.12 -6.54
C TYR A 146 3.01 -13.94 -5.98
N LYS A 147 2.52 -12.70 -5.91
CA LYS A 147 1.17 -12.45 -5.39
C LYS A 147 0.08 -13.01 -6.29
N VAL A 148 0.24 -12.89 -7.62
CA VAL A 148 -0.68 -13.48 -8.59
C VAL A 148 -0.73 -15.00 -8.43
N SER A 149 0.41 -15.67 -8.36
CA SER A 149 0.48 -17.12 -8.19
C SER A 149 -0.25 -17.58 -6.92
N ARG A 150 -0.02 -16.90 -5.82
CA ARG A 150 -0.72 -17.18 -4.56
C ARG A 150 -2.23 -16.96 -4.66
N TYR A 151 -2.65 -15.94 -5.38
CA TYR A 151 -4.07 -15.68 -5.60
C TYR A 151 -4.71 -16.77 -6.47
N LEU A 152 -4.11 -17.08 -7.62
CA LEU A 152 -4.63 -18.09 -8.55
C LEU A 152 -4.69 -19.48 -7.90
N PHE A 153 -3.74 -19.81 -7.04
CA PHE A 153 -3.76 -21.07 -6.28
C PHE A 153 -4.95 -21.20 -5.33
N GLN A 154 -5.56 -20.10 -4.92
CA GLN A 154 -6.74 -20.10 -4.03
C GLN A 154 -8.06 -20.15 -4.80
N ILE A 155 -8.05 -20.02 -6.13
CA ILE A 155 -9.24 -20.17 -6.93
C ILE A 155 -9.53 -21.68 -7.04
N PRO A 156 -10.71 -22.14 -6.60
CA PRO A 156 -11.10 -23.52 -6.80
C PRO A 156 -11.02 -23.85 -8.30
N SER A 157 -10.33 -24.92 -8.65
CA SER A 157 -10.37 -25.46 -10.01
C SER A 157 -11.80 -25.90 -10.28
N ILE A 158 -12.43 -25.24 -11.25
CA ILE A 158 -13.75 -25.62 -11.79
C ILE A 158 -13.59 -26.81 -12.69
#